data_222378a4deb898be0274f5484f9d08d7
#
_entry.id   222378a4deb898be0274f5484f9d08d7
#
_cell.length_a   1.000
_cell.length_b   1.000
_cell.length_c   1.000
_cell.angle_alpha   90.00
_cell.angle_beta   90.00
_cell.angle_gamma   90.00
#
_symmetry.space_group_name_H-M   'P 1'
#
loop_
_entity.id
_entity.type
_entity.pdbx_description
1 polymer ?
#
loop_
_entity_poly.entity_id
_entity_poly.type
_entity_poly.pdbx_seq_one_letter_code
_entity_poly.pdbx_strand_id
1 'polypeptide(L)'
;MKRTFYFLSLFLLLAMQAGAYKKESIDIQVNNKTRNMVVFTPNSLPAKSPLFIVTHGMNQDPEYQYGSDKMYEMIDTAKFVITYLRSNGSTWDTGGTSDQNFVIKAIDEMATRFDIDKERVYWSGFSMGSMLIHHCIANMQDKIAAFAPTSGIQFSESPWNNCKKPVNLLECIAYGDDVFGYEKYGIHAYIENYAKHDKHTSYSKTTGYKPISSSWYNGDLEKWTGGANGGEVWLYSYNNGGHWPMDLNRHLIWNFCKRFSLNMPSVKITTPSNTTTHLYMSPKDEASFPDINVTATAKSAKSTVSKVVFYDGSTFLDSLKEAPYTVTIRNPKNGKHTLRAVAYDANGKTSESTCQVNYAQVTSSYSLIQNFKVEGCVPQDWYVTNGNAKRIGGGLPYTSGNRILRFTNSSKGFEYGLLVQNTIGKEKSAWAKFGNKNARSTMTLYGGHYLFRYKICNWNQPSFSPVTIVIEDADGNEVASQVYTPTSNIGNDVSNKFSATLQNFEFDIPETGDYVLAIYANSAKNSDFVLGQAYLQAKSFLATGITNVTKDEKRHSSDAYDLSGRRVKKELLKSGLYIINGRKTLVR
;
A
#
# COMPACT_ATOMS: atom_id res chain seq x y z
N MET A 1 43.63 11.43 78.77
CA MET A 1 43.51 11.25 77.32
C MET A 1 42.67 10.02 77.06
N LYS A 2 41.39 10.24 76.74
CA LYS A 2 40.46 9.14 76.45
C LYS A 2 40.40 9.01 74.92
N ARG A 3 40.77 7.86 74.35
CA ARG A 3 40.67 7.52 72.92
C ARG A 3 39.32 6.86 72.73
N THR A 4 38.44 7.52 71.99
CA THR A 4 37.13 7.00 71.55
C THR A 4 37.35 6.25 70.24
N PHE A 5 37.06 4.93 70.26
CA PHE A 5 37.00 4.12 69.04
C PHE A 5 35.65 4.26 68.38
N TYR A 6 35.59 4.76 67.14
CA TYR A 6 34.40 4.71 66.30
C TYR A 6 34.39 3.38 65.56
N PHE A 7 33.38 2.53 65.85
CA PHE A 7 33.04 1.38 65.01
C PHE A 7 32.26 1.86 63.82
N LEU A 8 32.85 1.76 62.64
CA LEU A 8 32.18 2.00 61.35
C LEU A 8 31.51 0.70 60.91
N SER A 9 30.19 0.56 61.18
CA SER A 9 29.38 -0.57 60.68
C SER A 9 29.11 -0.35 59.20
N LEU A 10 29.88 -1.08 58.35
CA LEU A 10 29.66 -1.17 56.92
C LEU A 10 28.40 -2.05 56.65
N PHE A 11 27.24 -1.42 56.48
CA PHE A 11 26.06 -2.11 55.93
C PHE A 11 26.29 -2.40 54.45
N LEU A 12 26.64 -3.65 54.13
CA LEU A 12 26.60 -4.17 52.78
C LEU A 12 25.16 -4.30 52.36
N LEU A 13 24.60 -3.30 51.65
CA LEU A 13 23.38 -3.48 50.90
C LEU A 13 23.67 -4.46 49.76
N LEU A 14 23.35 -5.73 49.95
CA LEU A 14 23.09 -6.63 48.82
C LEU A 14 21.85 -6.12 48.11
N ALA A 15 22.01 -5.32 47.07
CA ALA A 15 21.00 -5.13 46.10
C ALA A 15 20.76 -6.48 45.40
N MET A 16 19.81 -7.27 45.87
CA MET A 16 19.22 -8.32 45.08
C MET A 16 18.71 -7.63 43.79
N GLN A 17 19.39 -7.82 42.69
CA GLN A 17 18.82 -7.56 41.40
C GLN A 17 17.62 -8.51 41.27
N ALA A 18 16.44 -8.03 41.62
CA ALA A 18 15.21 -8.70 41.24
C ALA A 18 15.23 -8.79 39.72
N GLY A 19 15.35 -10.00 39.18
CA GLY A 19 15.32 -10.22 37.73
C GLY A 19 14.09 -9.50 37.15
N ALA A 20 14.24 -8.95 35.95
CA ALA A 20 13.17 -8.23 35.28
C ALA A 20 11.94 -9.11 34.93
N TYR A 21 11.99 -10.42 35.22
CA TYR A 21 10.96 -11.40 34.88
C TYR A 21 11.02 -12.64 35.79
N LYS A 22 9.93 -13.42 35.77
CA LYS A 22 9.87 -14.77 36.34
C LYS A 22 9.93 -15.79 35.22
N LYS A 23 10.62 -16.91 35.46
CA LYS A 23 10.74 -18.05 34.55
C LYS A 23 10.21 -19.31 35.23
N GLU A 24 9.35 -20.05 34.53
CA GLU A 24 8.76 -21.30 34.98
C GLU A 24 8.85 -22.37 33.90
N SER A 25 9.03 -23.64 34.29
CA SER A 25 8.85 -24.81 33.41
C SER A 25 7.53 -25.47 33.79
N ILE A 26 6.66 -25.64 32.80
CA ILE A 26 5.30 -26.12 33.01
C ILE A 26 5.04 -27.37 32.15
N ASP A 27 4.55 -28.42 32.79
CA ASP A 27 4.10 -29.63 32.13
C ASP A 27 2.57 -29.66 32.04
N ILE A 28 2.06 -30.00 30.85
CA ILE A 28 0.62 -30.15 30.59
C ILE A 28 0.30 -31.45 29.89
N GLN A 29 -0.91 -31.96 30.04
CA GLN A 29 -1.38 -33.17 29.34
C GLN A 29 -2.00 -32.79 27.99
N VAL A 30 -1.49 -33.36 26.92
CA VAL A 30 -1.97 -33.17 25.54
C VAL A 30 -2.05 -34.54 24.85
N ASN A 31 -3.24 -34.96 24.44
CA ASN A 31 -3.45 -36.24 23.76
C ASN A 31 -2.80 -37.44 24.51
N ASN A 32 -2.99 -37.50 25.84
CA ASN A 32 -2.42 -38.53 26.73
C ASN A 32 -0.88 -38.54 26.79
N LYS A 33 -0.23 -37.44 26.42
CA LYS A 33 1.24 -37.26 26.55
C LYS A 33 1.53 -36.03 27.39
N THR A 34 2.52 -36.10 28.26
CA THR A 34 3.05 -34.94 28.95
C THR A 34 3.86 -34.09 27.97
N ARG A 35 3.53 -32.81 27.84
CA ARG A 35 4.24 -31.84 27.02
C ARG A 35 4.75 -30.71 27.90
N ASN A 36 5.96 -30.27 27.65
CA ASN A 36 6.65 -29.25 28.43
C ASN A 36 6.69 -27.91 27.70
N MET A 37 6.65 -26.85 28.44
CA MET A 37 6.86 -25.47 27.94
C MET A 37 7.59 -24.63 28.98
N VAL A 38 8.39 -23.67 28.52
CA VAL A 38 9.08 -22.69 29.36
C VAL A 38 8.37 -21.34 29.24
N VAL A 39 7.94 -20.80 30.37
CA VAL A 39 7.13 -19.58 30.43
C VAL A 39 7.93 -18.46 31.10
N PHE A 40 7.87 -17.27 30.53
CA PHE A 40 8.38 -16.06 31.13
C PHE A 40 7.24 -15.07 31.34
N THR A 41 7.17 -14.50 32.55
CA THR A 41 6.19 -13.48 32.92
C THR A 41 6.88 -12.24 33.46
N PRO A 42 6.42 -11.03 33.17
CA PRO A 42 6.95 -9.82 33.79
C PRO A 42 6.67 -9.82 35.32
N ASN A 43 7.49 -9.13 36.07
CA ASN A 43 7.30 -9.00 37.53
C ASN A 43 5.94 -8.35 37.89
N SER A 44 5.48 -7.43 37.05
CA SER A 44 4.16 -6.83 37.16
C SER A 44 3.38 -7.10 35.87
N LEU A 45 2.49 -8.08 35.90
CA LEU A 45 1.65 -8.49 34.79
C LEU A 45 0.26 -7.83 34.92
N PRO A 46 -0.12 -6.91 34.01
CA PRO A 46 -1.49 -6.38 33.97
C PRO A 46 -2.51 -7.47 33.64
N ALA A 47 -3.72 -7.34 34.16
CA ALA A 47 -4.83 -8.17 33.72
C ALA A 47 -5.04 -8.07 32.21
N LYS A 48 -5.50 -9.17 31.59
CA LYS A 48 -5.72 -9.25 30.15
C LYS A 48 -4.48 -8.89 29.32
N SER A 49 -3.30 -9.32 29.79
CA SER A 49 -2.05 -9.17 29.01
C SER A 49 -2.04 -10.09 27.77
N PRO A 50 -1.35 -9.71 26.69
CA PRO A 50 -1.18 -10.57 25.53
C PRO A 50 -0.38 -11.84 25.86
N LEU A 51 -0.60 -12.90 25.06
CA LEU A 51 0.22 -14.10 25.07
C LEU A 51 1.04 -14.19 23.79
N PHE A 52 2.33 -14.49 23.93
CA PHE A 52 3.21 -14.82 22.83
C PHE A 52 3.63 -16.30 22.90
N ILE A 53 3.43 -17.06 21.84
CA ILE A 53 3.83 -18.47 21.73
C ILE A 53 5.01 -18.55 20.80
N VAL A 54 6.02 -19.37 21.14
CA VAL A 54 7.22 -19.55 20.32
C VAL A 54 7.53 -21.04 20.17
N THR A 55 7.82 -21.45 18.92
CA THR A 55 8.22 -22.80 18.55
C THR A 55 9.62 -22.81 17.95
N HIS A 56 10.49 -23.72 18.43
CA HIS A 56 11.89 -23.83 18.04
C HIS A 56 12.11 -24.59 16.71
N GLY A 57 13.33 -24.59 16.19
CA GLY A 57 13.72 -25.36 15.02
C GLY A 57 13.91 -26.86 15.28
N MET A 58 14.12 -27.65 14.21
CA MET A 58 14.40 -29.09 14.29
C MET A 58 15.68 -29.33 15.13
N ASN A 59 15.67 -30.39 15.95
CA ASN A 59 16.77 -30.76 16.86
C ASN A 59 17.17 -29.67 17.86
N GLN A 60 16.27 -28.73 18.15
CA GLN A 60 16.44 -27.67 19.12
C GLN A 60 15.45 -27.84 20.28
N ASP A 61 15.49 -26.90 21.22
CA ASP A 61 14.63 -26.87 22.38
C ASP A 61 14.25 -25.41 22.75
N PRO A 62 13.38 -25.20 23.75
CA PRO A 62 13.04 -23.87 24.24
C PRO A 62 14.27 -23.07 24.68
N GLU A 63 15.26 -23.75 25.28
CA GLU A 63 16.50 -23.14 25.82
C GLU A 63 17.31 -22.49 24.72
N TYR A 64 17.50 -23.18 23.61
CA TYR A 64 18.16 -22.65 22.42
C TYR A 64 17.35 -21.48 21.84
N GLN A 65 16.05 -21.64 21.71
CA GLN A 65 15.19 -20.65 21.07
C GLN A 65 15.18 -19.31 21.82
N TYR A 66 14.90 -19.32 23.14
CA TYR A 66 14.89 -18.07 23.88
C TYR A 66 16.27 -17.46 24.07
N GLY A 67 17.32 -18.29 24.12
CA GLY A 67 18.71 -17.83 24.15
C GLY A 67 19.11 -17.09 22.88
N SER A 68 18.49 -17.46 21.74
CA SER A 68 18.79 -16.88 20.42
C SER A 68 17.88 -15.69 20.08
N ASP A 69 16.55 -15.81 20.18
CA ASP A 69 15.62 -14.75 19.79
C ASP A 69 15.47 -13.63 20.83
N LYS A 70 15.75 -13.93 22.09
CA LYS A 70 15.71 -13.01 23.23
C LYS A 70 14.41 -12.21 23.38
N MET A 71 13.29 -12.74 22.88
CA MET A 71 12.01 -12.03 22.98
C MET A 71 11.56 -11.86 24.43
N TYR A 72 11.93 -12.76 25.33
CA TYR A 72 11.64 -12.67 26.76
C TYR A 72 12.24 -11.41 27.42
N GLU A 73 13.29 -10.81 26.87
CA GLU A 73 13.88 -9.57 27.40
C GLU A 73 12.96 -8.36 27.27
N MET A 74 11.94 -8.46 26.41
CA MET A 74 10.99 -7.36 26.17
C MET A 74 9.77 -7.39 27.12
N ILE A 75 9.51 -8.50 27.81
CA ILE A 75 8.23 -8.73 28.50
C ILE A 75 7.95 -7.71 29.61
N ASP A 76 8.96 -7.23 30.31
CA ASP A 76 8.75 -6.29 31.41
C ASP A 76 8.35 -4.89 30.93
N THR A 77 8.81 -4.47 29.76
CA THR A 77 8.42 -3.21 29.14
C THR A 77 7.14 -3.34 28.31
N ALA A 78 7.00 -4.43 27.56
CA ALA A 78 5.90 -4.66 26.63
C ALA A 78 4.66 -5.33 27.30
N LYS A 79 4.82 -5.84 28.54
CA LYS A 79 3.76 -6.42 29.38
C LYS A 79 2.96 -7.54 28.70
N PHE A 80 3.66 -8.59 28.25
CA PHE A 80 3.04 -9.82 27.75
C PHE A 80 3.62 -11.05 28.44
N VAL A 81 2.87 -12.15 28.42
CA VAL A 81 3.34 -13.49 28.77
C VAL A 81 3.95 -14.13 27.54
N ILE A 82 5.10 -14.78 27.65
CA ILE A 82 5.70 -15.56 26.55
C ILE A 82 5.92 -17.00 26.97
N THR A 83 5.55 -17.94 26.09
CA THR A 83 5.77 -19.37 26.29
C THR A 83 6.51 -19.98 25.11
N TYR A 84 7.61 -20.68 25.42
CA TYR A 84 8.42 -21.44 24.48
C TYR A 84 8.03 -22.91 24.61
N LEU A 85 7.44 -23.46 23.57
CA LEU A 85 6.95 -24.83 23.54
C LEU A 85 8.10 -25.80 23.24
N ARG A 86 8.06 -27.00 23.84
CA ARG A 86 9.01 -28.10 23.58
C ARG A 86 8.36 -29.13 22.65
N SER A 87 9.03 -29.45 21.53
CA SER A 87 8.57 -30.51 20.64
C SER A 87 8.57 -31.89 21.35
N ASN A 88 7.86 -32.85 20.77
CA ASN A 88 7.90 -34.22 21.23
C ASN A 88 9.05 -34.96 20.53
N GLY A 89 10.23 -34.94 21.16
CA GLY A 89 11.47 -35.38 20.54
C GLY A 89 12.15 -34.24 19.78
N SER A 90 12.69 -34.52 18.59
CA SER A 90 13.51 -33.58 17.83
C SER A 90 12.74 -32.76 16.78
N THR A 91 11.46 -33.06 16.55
CA THR A 91 10.67 -32.52 15.44
C THR A 91 9.28 -32.10 15.86
N TRP A 92 8.68 -31.20 15.07
CA TRP A 92 7.27 -30.84 15.13
C TRP A 92 6.43 -31.66 14.15
N ASP A 93 5.16 -31.86 14.49
CA ASP A 93 4.16 -32.49 13.60
C ASP A 93 3.66 -31.45 12.57
N THR A 94 4.40 -31.30 11.48
CA THR A 94 4.09 -30.37 10.39
C THR A 94 3.15 -30.93 9.32
N GLY A 95 2.53 -32.07 9.55
CA GLY A 95 1.58 -32.72 8.65
C GLY A 95 0.32 -33.23 9.33
N GLY A 96 0.25 -33.14 10.68
CA GLY A 96 -0.89 -33.59 11.49
C GLY A 96 -1.39 -32.52 12.46
N THR A 97 -2.07 -32.96 13.51
CA THR A 97 -2.71 -32.05 14.47
C THR A 97 -2.17 -32.13 15.88
N SER A 98 -1.17 -32.99 16.16
CA SER A 98 -0.73 -33.23 17.53
C SER A 98 -0.10 -31.99 18.15
N ASP A 99 0.75 -31.26 17.42
CA ASP A 99 1.37 -30.03 17.89
C ASP A 99 0.45 -28.82 17.79
N GLN A 100 -0.48 -28.80 16.83
CA GLN A 100 -1.59 -27.84 16.83
C GLN A 100 -2.41 -27.93 18.14
N ASN A 101 -2.74 -29.15 18.58
CA ASN A 101 -3.45 -29.39 19.85
C ASN A 101 -2.62 -28.96 21.05
N PHE A 102 -1.30 -29.10 20.99
CA PHE A 102 -0.42 -28.60 22.05
C PHE A 102 -0.48 -27.06 22.14
N VAL A 103 -0.39 -26.36 21.01
CA VAL A 103 -0.54 -24.89 20.97
C VAL A 103 -1.89 -24.46 21.58
N ILE A 104 -2.99 -25.14 21.22
CA ILE A 104 -4.33 -24.85 21.78
C ILE A 104 -4.35 -25.05 23.30
N LYS A 105 -3.82 -26.16 23.80
CA LYS A 105 -3.77 -26.44 25.23
C LYS A 105 -2.86 -25.50 25.98
N ALA A 106 -1.75 -25.05 25.38
CA ALA A 106 -0.89 -24.04 25.96
C ALA A 106 -1.62 -22.69 26.13
N ILE A 107 -2.42 -22.27 25.12
CA ILE A 107 -3.26 -21.07 25.25
C ILE A 107 -4.22 -21.17 26.44
N ASP A 108 -4.90 -22.32 26.56
CA ASP A 108 -5.88 -22.53 27.64
C ASP A 108 -5.21 -22.55 29.02
N GLU A 109 -4.04 -23.18 29.14
CA GLU A 109 -3.26 -23.21 30.37
C GLU A 109 -2.78 -21.81 30.77
N MET A 110 -2.23 -21.04 29.80
CA MET A 110 -1.80 -19.66 30.07
C MET A 110 -2.97 -18.76 30.46
N ALA A 111 -4.14 -18.95 29.85
CA ALA A 111 -5.35 -18.21 30.21
C ALA A 111 -5.83 -18.52 31.66
N THR A 112 -5.65 -19.76 32.08
CA THR A 112 -6.02 -20.17 33.43
C THR A 112 -5.06 -19.62 34.49
N ARG A 113 -3.76 -19.61 34.20
CA ARG A 113 -2.71 -19.21 35.15
C ARG A 113 -2.49 -17.69 35.24
N PHE A 114 -2.61 -16.97 34.13
CA PHE A 114 -2.08 -15.61 34.03
C PHE A 114 -3.09 -14.56 33.56
N ASP A 115 -4.39 -14.88 33.51
CA ASP A 115 -5.44 -13.96 33.06
C ASP A 115 -5.10 -13.24 31.76
N ILE A 116 -4.60 -13.99 30.77
CA ILE A 116 -4.24 -13.44 29.46
C ILE A 116 -5.49 -13.01 28.66
N ASP A 117 -5.28 -12.10 27.70
CA ASP A 117 -6.26 -11.76 26.70
C ASP A 117 -6.24 -12.78 25.55
N LYS A 118 -7.19 -13.73 25.55
CA LYS A 118 -7.30 -14.74 24.46
C LYS A 118 -7.54 -14.14 23.07
N GLU A 119 -7.89 -12.87 22.98
CA GLU A 119 -8.01 -12.18 21.69
C GLU A 119 -6.68 -11.58 21.20
N ARG A 120 -5.66 -11.52 22.06
CA ARG A 120 -4.31 -11.05 21.74
C ARG A 120 -3.28 -12.15 21.96
N VAL A 121 -3.45 -13.26 21.24
CA VAL A 121 -2.49 -14.36 21.20
C VAL A 121 -1.72 -14.30 19.89
N TYR A 122 -0.39 -14.36 19.98
CA TYR A 122 0.53 -14.30 18.85
C TYR A 122 1.40 -15.54 18.80
N TRP A 123 1.81 -15.96 17.61
CA TRP A 123 2.63 -17.15 17.44
C TRP A 123 3.81 -16.86 16.53
N SER A 124 5.04 -17.02 17.06
CA SER A 124 6.29 -17.00 16.32
C SER A 124 6.97 -18.38 16.36
N GLY A 125 7.83 -18.65 15.40
CA GLY A 125 8.56 -19.90 15.36
C GLY A 125 9.70 -19.84 14.36
N PHE A 126 10.75 -20.61 14.62
CA PHE A 126 11.94 -20.67 13.79
C PHE A 126 12.02 -21.99 13.03
N SER A 127 12.46 -21.94 11.75
CA SER A 127 12.78 -23.14 10.96
C SER A 127 11.59 -24.11 10.92
N MET A 128 11.73 -25.32 11.46
CA MET A 128 10.61 -26.27 11.54
C MET A 128 9.45 -25.76 12.41
N GLY A 129 9.71 -24.90 13.41
CA GLY A 129 8.67 -24.18 14.15
C GLY A 129 7.90 -23.19 13.28
N SER A 130 8.56 -22.57 12.30
CA SER A 130 7.92 -21.77 11.25
C SER A 130 7.08 -22.62 10.30
N MET A 131 7.59 -23.78 9.87
CA MET A 131 6.81 -24.75 9.06
C MET A 131 5.52 -25.16 9.78
N LEU A 132 5.59 -25.40 11.09
CA LEU A 132 4.41 -25.73 11.91
C LEU A 132 3.38 -24.59 11.88
N ILE A 133 3.84 -23.34 11.98
CA ILE A 133 2.94 -22.18 11.87
C ILE A 133 2.23 -22.19 10.52
N HIS A 134 2.94 -22.30 9.43
CA HIS A 134 2.34 -22.33 8.09
C HIS A 134 1.37 -23.50 7.91
N HIS A 135 1.71 -24.68 8.43
CA HIS A 135 0.80 -25.84 8.43
C HIS A 135 -0.50 -25.58 9.19
N CYS A 136 -0.40 -24.95 10.37
CA CYS A 136 -1.55 -24.73 11.25
C CYS A 136 -2.34 -23.45 10.96
N ILE A 137 -1.82 -22.51 10.19
CA ILE A 137 -2.31 -21.14 10.09
C ILE A 137 -3.81 -21.06 9.77
N ALA A 138 -4.30 -21.87 8.83
CA ALA A 138 -5.69 -21.89 8.43
C ALA A 138 -6.64 -22.34 9.56
N ASN A 139 -6.22 -23.30 10.37
CA ASN A 139 -7.01 -23.87 11.48
C ASN A 139 -6.92 -23.05 12.77
N MET A 140 -5.95 -22.15 12.86
CA MET A 140 -5.69 -21.36 14.07
C MET A 140 -6.15 -19.90 13.98
N GLN A 141 -6.78 -19.49 12.88
CA GLN A 141 -7.26 -18.12 12.65
C GLN A 141 -8.27 -17.60 13.69
N ASP A 142 -8.93 -18.50 14.44
CA ASP A 142 -9.87 -18.14 15.51
C ASP A 142 -9.22 -18.05 16.90
N LYS A 143 -7.93 -18.38 17.00
CA LYS A 143 -7.18 -18.42 18.25
C LYS A 143 -5.94 -17.54 18.25
N ILE A 144 -5.36 -17.28 17.08
CA ILE A 144 -4.13 -16.51 16.90
C ILE A 144 -4.46 -15.22 16.15
N ALA A 145 -4.16 -14.09 16.76
CA ALA A 145 -4.42 -12.77 16.19
C ALA A 145 -3.38 -12.35 15.13
N ALA A 146 -2.12 -12.80 15.30
CA ALA A 146 -1.05 -12.57 14.32
C ALA A 146 0.00 -13.68 14.39
N PHE A 147 0.56 -14.00 13.23
CA PHE A 147 1.59 -15.01 13.04
C PHE A 147 2.90 -14.34 12.62
N ALA A 148 4.01 -14.77 13.23
CA ALA A 148 5.33 -14.24 12.93
C ALA A 148 6.36 -15.37 12.74
N PRO A 149 6.22 -16.21 11.69
CA PRO A 149 7.21 -17.23 11.35
C PRO A 149 8.56 -16.60 11.01
N THR A 150 9.64 -17.35 11.22
CA THR A 150 11.01 -16.95 10.91
C THR A 150 11.79 -18.08 10.26
N SER A 151 12.44 -17.79 9.13
CA SER A 151 13.34 -18.70 8.40
C SER A 151 12.73 -20.09 8.15
N GLY A 152 11.49 -20.14 7.61
CA GLY A 152 10.87 -21.41 7.24
C GLY A 152 9.52 -21.26 6.57
N ILE A 153 9.28 -22.09 5.55
CA ILE A 153 7.99 -22.19 4.84
C ILE A 153 7.56 -23.66 4.74
N GLN A 154 6.27 -23.91 4.50
CA GLN A 154 5.77 -25.26 4.26
C GLN A 154 5.85 -25.60 2.77
N PHE A 155 6.66 -26.59 2.41
CA PHE A 155 6.95 -26.93 1.01
C PHE A 155 5.85 -27.73 0.31
N SER A 156 5.13 -28.57 1.06
CA SER A 156 4.17 -29.54 0.51
C SER A 156 2.74 -29.02 0.45
N GLU A 157 2.49 -27.80 0.94
CA GLU A 157 1.14 -27.25 1.09
C GLU A 157 1.06 -25.82 0.53
N SER A 158 -0.16 -25.43 0.21
CA SER A 158 -0.54 -24.05 -0.08
C SER A 158 -1.47 -23.56 1.01
N PRO A 159 -0.95 -23.22 2.20
CA PRO A 159 -1.76 -23.00 3.40
C PRO A 159 -2.80 -21.90 3.24
N TRP A 160 -2.49 -20.88 2.42
CA TRP A 160 -3.40 -19.77 2.10
C TRP A 160 -4.73 -20.25 1.51
N ASN A 161 -4.75 -21.33 0.72
CA ASN A 161 -5.97 -21.84 0.09
C ASN A 161 -7.03 -22.30 1.11
N ASN A 162 -6.61 -22.69 2.30
CA ASN A 162 -7.49 -23.18 3.37
C ASN A 162 -7.87 -22.06 4.36
N CYS A 163 -7.32 -20.86 4.23
CA CYS A 163 -7.65 -19.73 5.10
C CYS A 163 -9.06 -19.23 4.81
N LYS A 164 -9.89 -19.15 5.85
CA LYS A 164 -11.30 -18.68 5.76
C LYS A 164 -11.44 -17.17 5.91
N LYS A 165 -10.44 -16.51 6.42
CA LYS A 165 -10.33 -15.06 6.63
C LYS A 165 -8.90 -14.60 6.37
N PRO A 166 -8.69 -13.30 6.11
CA PRO A 166 -7.36 -12.74 5.96
C PRO A 166 -6.49 -13.03 7.16
N VAL A 167 -5.20 -13.21 6.93
CA VAL A 167 -4.21 -13.47 7.96
C VAL A 167 -3.39 -12.22 8.26
N ASN A 168 -2.96 -12.07 9.51
CA ASN A 168 -1.92 -11.12 9.89
C ASN A 168 -0.61 -11.90 9.98
N LEU A 169 0.22 -11.78 8.97
CA LEU A 169 1.44 -12.57 8.80
C LEU A 169 2.65 -11.67 8.60
N LEU A 170 3.71 -11.89 9.38
CA LEU A 170 5.04 -11.33 9.14
C LEU A 170 6.04 -12.47 9.05
N GLU A 171 6.58 -12.75 7.86
CA GLU A 171 7.75 -13.63 7.71
C GLU A 171 9.04 -12.82 7.83
N CYS A 172 10.01 -13.33 8.60
CA CYS A 172 11.38 -12.79 8.67
C CYS A 172 12.37 -13.86 8.21
N ILE A 173 13.13 -13.60 7.16
CA ILE A 173 14.11 -14.54 6.60
C ILE A 173 15.32 -13.82 6.05
N ALA A 174 16.53 -14.42 6.18
CA ALA A 174 17.73 -13.89 5.57
C ALA A 174 17.77 -14.17 4.06
N TYR A 175 18.30 -13.24 3.28
CA TYR A 175 18.65 -13.53 1.87
C TYR A 175 19.71 -14.63 1.76
N GLY A 176 20.60 -14.75 2.76
CA GLY A 176 21.62 -15.77 2.85
C GLY A 176 21.24 -17.01 3.64
N ASP A 177 19.93 -17.29 3.84
CA ASP A 177 19.47 -18.52 4.49
C ASP A 177 19.87 -19.72 3.63
N ASP A 178 20.72 -20.59 4.16
CA ASP A 178 21.31 -21.73 3.45
C ASP A 178 20.46 -23.01 3.54
N VAL A 179 19.46 -23.04 4.42
CA VAL A 179 18.48 -24.12 4.55
C VAL A 179 17.23 -23.82 3.72
N PHE A 180 16.62 -22.63 3.92
CA PHE A 180 15.49 -22.14 3.15
C PHE A 180 15.97 -21.11 2.11
N GLY A 181 16.81 -21.56 1.16
CA GLY A 181 17.39 -20.70 0.14
C GLY A 181 16.33 -19.78 -0.52
N TYR A 182 16.52 -18.48 -0.35
CA TYR A 182 15.53 -17.45 -0.65
C TYR A 182 14.96 -17.57 -2.08
N GLU A 183 15.85 -17.61 -3.08
CA GLU A 183 15.47 -17.74 -4.49
C GLU A 183 15.07 -19.18 -4.83
N LYS A 184 15.80 -20.17 -4.28
CA LYS A 184 15.57 -21.60 -4.56
C LYS A 184 14.15 -22.04 -4.25
N TYR A 185 13.59 -21.55 -3.15
CA TYR A 185 12.25 -21.92 -2.71
C TYR A 185 11.21 -20.84 -2.98
N GLY A 186 11.58 -19.76 -3.66
CA GLY A 186 10.68 -18.68 -4.05
C GLY A 186 9.97 -18.03 -2.87
N ILE A 187 10.71 -17.70 -1.81
CA ILE A 187 10.19 -17.19 -0.53
C ILE A 187 9.25 -16.00 -0.75
N HIS A 188 9.68 -15.04 -1.57
CA HIS A 188 8.85 -13.88 -1.88
C HIS A 188 7.48 -14.30 -2.45
N ALA A 189 7.47 -15.17 -3.46
CA ALA A 189 6.23 -15.62 -4.11
C ALA A 189 5.35 -16.44 -3.17
N TYR A 190 5.96 -17.23 -2.27
CA TYR A 190 5.25 -17.98 -1.26
C TYR A 190 4.48 -17.06 -0.30
N ILE A 191 5.13 -16.06 0.25
CA ILE A 191 4.49 -15.10 1.17
C ILE A 191 3.47 -14.23 0.43
N GLU A 192 3.79 -13.81 -0.81
CA GLU A 192 2.87 -13.04 -1.64
C GLU A 192 1.56 -13.79 -1.94
N ASN A 193 1.57 -15.14 -1.97
CA ASN A 193 0.34 -15.90 -2.18
C ASN A 193 -0.70 -15.72 -1.06
N TYR A 194 -0.29 -15.49 0.19
CA TYR A 194 -1.22 -15.07 1.25
C TYR A 194 -1.86 -13.72 0.92
N ALA A 195 -1.06 -12.75 0.47
CA ALA A 195 -1.57 -11.44 0.09
C ALA A 195 -2.54 -11.50 -1.11
N LYS A 196 -2.27 -12.37 -2.09
CA LYS A 196 -3.16 -12.62 -3.25
C LYS A 196 -4.47 -13.26 -2.80
N HIS A 197 -4.40 -14.28 -1.94
CA HIS A 197 -5.58 -14.94 -1.38
C HIS A 197 -6.47 -13.92 -0.63
N ASP A 198 -5.86 -13.09 0.19
CA ASP A 198 -6.54 -12.07 1.01
C ASP A 198 -6.96 -10.83 0.20
N LYS A 199 -6.66 -10.81 -1.11
CA LYS A 199 -7.00 -9.72 -2.06
C LYS A 199 -6.51 -8.36 -1.60
N HIS A 200 -5.27 -8.29 -1.12
CA HIS A 200 -4.64 -7.03 -0.79
C HIS A 200 -4.49 -6.14 -2.02
N THR A 201 -4.77 -4.85 -1.86
CA THR A 201 -4.80 -3.87 -2.95
C THR A 201 -3.63 -2.89 -2.91
N SER A 202 -2.89 -2.87 -1.81
CA SER A 202 -1.72 -2.02 -1.61
C SER A 202 -0.48 -2.85 -1.34
N TYR A 203 0.63 -2.40 -1.92
CA TYR A 203 1.96 -2.92 -1.66
C TYR A 203 2.94 -1.77 -1.46
N SER A 204 3.88 -1.95 -0.55
CA SER A 204 5.02 -1.07 -0.38
C SER A 204 6.27 -1.86 -0.04
N LYS A 205 7.41 -1.37 -0.51
CA LYS A 205 8.74 -1.90 -0.17
C LYS A 205 9.62 -0.78 0.37
N THR A 206 10.22 -1.03 1.53
CA THR A 206 11.23 -0.16 2.13
C THR A 206 12.56 -0.86 2.10
N THR A 207 13.42 -0.46 1.18
CA THR A 207 14.78 -1.00 1.06
C THR A 207 15.68 -0.41 2.14
N GLY A 208 16.56 -1.23 2.69
CA GLY A 208 17.47 -0.83 3.76
C GLY A 208 16.78 -0.56 5.10
N TYR A 209 15.60 -1.13 5.30
CA TYR A 209 14.87 -1.03 6.57
C TYR A 209 15.68 -1.63 7.72
N LYS A 210 15.66 -0.95 8.88
CA LYS A 210 16.36 -1.37 10.10
C LYS A 210 15.36 -1.54 11.23
N PRO A 211 15.12 -2.77 11.72
CA PRO A 211 14.24 -3.01 12.88
C PRO A 211 14.74 -2.33 14.16
N ILE A 212 16.05 -2.15 14.25
CA ILE A 212 16.74 -1.45 15.32
C ILE A 212 17.80 -0.51 14.74
N SER A 213 18.29 0.43 15.52
CA SER A 213 19.42 1.29 15.12
C SER A 213 20.72 0.47 15.07
N SER A 214 21.02 -0.11 13.92
CA SER A 214 22.25 -0.88 13.66
C SER A 214 22.82 -0.46 12.30
N SER A 215 24.15 -0.46 12.19
CA SER A 215 24.82 -0.17 10.92
C SER A 215 24.90 -1.38 9.99
N TRP A 216 24.92 -2.59 10.54
CA TRP A 216 25.18 -3.83 9.79
C TRP A 216 23.91 -4.64 9.50
N TYR A 217 22.83 -4.48 10.31
CA TYR A 217 21.59 -5.23 10.18
C TYR A 217 20.52 -4.39 9.51
N ASN A 218 20.20 -4.72 8.29
CA ASN A 218 19.16 -4.08 7.48
C ASN A 218 18.63 -5.07 6.45
N GLY A 219 17.55 -4.71 5.79
CA GLY A 219 16.95 -5.54 4.75
C GLY A 219 15.82 -4.83 4.03
N ASP A 220 15.05 -5.57 3.30
CA ASP A 220 13.87 -5.09 2.60
C ASP A 220 12.61 -5.46 3.40
N LEU A 221 11.84 -4.46 3.79
CA LEU A 221 10.54 -4.66 4.40
C LEU A 221 9.44 -4.43 3.36
N GLU A 222 8.77 -5.52 3.01
CA GLU A 222 7.66 -5.54 2.08
C GLU A 222 6.34 -5.69 2.83
N LYS A 223 5.30 -4.97 2.40
CA LYS A 223 4.00 -4.95 3.06
C LYS A 223 2.89 -5.00 2.03
N TRP A 224 1.99 -5.95 2.17
CA TRP A 224 0.74 -6.04 1.44
C TRP A 224 -0.41 -5.71 2.41
N THR A 225 -1.22 -4.73 2.05
CA THR A 225 -2.29 -4.18 2.89
C THR A 225 -3.53 -3.84 2.07
N GLY A 226 -4.59 -3.36 2.71
CA GLY A 226 -5.79 -2.89 2.01
C GLY A 226 -6.71 -4.01 1.50
N GLY A 227 -6.61 -5.21 2.04
CA GLY A 227 -7.56 -6.29 1.80
C GLY A 227 -8.98 -5.92 2.27
N ALA A 228 -10.01 -6.50 1.62
CA ALA A 228 -11.41 -6.14 1.86
C ALA A 228 -11.90 -6.38 3.30
N ASN A 229 -11.26 -7.32 4.01
CA ASN A 229 -11.65 -7.73 5.36
C ASN A 229 -10.56 -7.40 6.42
N GLY A 230 -9.63 -6.51 6.10
CA GLY A 230 -8.47 -6.23 6.92
C GLY A 230 -7.36 -7.28 6.71
N GLY A 231 -6.49 -7.44 7.71
CA GLY A 231 -5.31 -8.28 7.61
C GLY A 231 -4.13 -7.57 6.94
N GLU A 232 -2.93 -8.02 7.24
CA GLU A 232 -1.70 -7.52 6.62
C GLU A 232 -0.71 -8.68 6.47
N VAL A 233 -0.07 -8.74 5.32
CA VAL A 233 1.01 -9.68 5.04
C VAL A 233 2.29 -8.89 4.86
N TRP A 234 3.30 -9.18 5.67
CA TRP A 234 4.61 -8.54 5.62
C TRP A 234 5.70 -9.59 5.38
N LEU A 235 6.73 -9.20 4.66
CA LEU A 235 7.96 -9.96 4.48
C LEU A 235 9.15 -9.07 4.81
N TYR A 236 9.97 -9.48 5.76
CA TYR A 236 11.23 -8.84 6.05
C TYR A 236 12.37 -9.74 5.61
N SER A 237 13.00 -9.38 4.50
CA SER A 237 14.14 -10.09 3.91
C SER A 237 15.41 -9.35 4.27
N TYR A 238 16.27 -9.91 5.15
CA TYR A 238 17.40 -9.18 5.70
C TYR A 238 18.75 -9.65 5.18
N ASN A 239 19.68 -8.70 5.12
CA ASN A 239 21.07 -8.92 4.79
C ASN A 239 21.85 -9.41 6.02
N ASN A 240 23.04 -9.95 5.79
CA ASN A 240 23.99 -10.34 6.84
C ASN A 240 23.42 -11.34 7.85
N GLY A 241 22.64 -12.31 7.37
CA GLY A 241 22.07 -13.38 8.15
C GLY A 241 22.19 -14.73 7.44
N GLY A 242 22.01 -15.81 8.18
CA GLY A 242 21.92 -17.19 7.71
C GLY A 242 20.72 -17.88 8.36
N HIS A 243 20.78 -19.21 8.50
CA HIS A 243 19.69 -19.99 9.07
C HIS A 243 19.77 -20.04 10.60
N TRP A 244 19.39 -18.98 11.30
CA TRP A 244 19.24 -18.94 12.77
C TRP A 244 18.19 -17.91 13.21
N PRO A 245 17.60 -18.08 14.43
CA PRO A 245 16.65 -17.10 14.96
C PRO A 245 17.38 -15.81 15.35
N MET A 246 17.14 -14.76 14.59
CA MET A 246 17.81 -13.47 14.76
C MET A 246 17.13 -12.63 15.86
N ASP A 247 17.84 -12.33 16.94
CA ASP A 247 17.32 -11.55 18.08
C ASP A 247 16.91 -10.13 17.68
N LEU A 248 17.54 -9.57 16.66
CA LEU A 248 17.25 -8.23 16.16
C LEU A 248 15.85 -8.09 15.54
N ASN A 249 15.22 -9.21 15.15
CA ASN A 249 13.85 -9.23 14.63
C ASN A 249 12.79 -9.03 15.72
N ARG A 250 13.11 -9.28 17.00
CA ARG A 250 12.12 -9.25 18.09
C ARG A 250 11.31 -7.96 18.17
N HIS A 251 11.95 -6.82 17.91
CA HIS A 251 11.27 -5.52 17.90
C HIS A 251 10.28 -5.38 16.74
N LEU A 252 10.66 -5.82 15.54
CA LEU A 252 9.78 -5.82 14.38
C LEU A 252 8.60 -6.78 14.60
N ILE A 253 8.86 -7.99 15.07
CA ILE A 253 7.86 -9.01 15.38
C ILE A 253 6.84 -8.49 16.41
N TRP A 254 7.31 -7.92 17.52
CA TRP A 254 6.41 -7.35 18.53
C TRP A 254 5.62 -6.16 17.98
N ASN A 255 6.28 -5.23 17.29
CA ASN A 255 5.64 -4.05 16.72
C ASN A 255 4.61 -4.39 15.64
N PHE A 256 4.80 -5.50 14.94
CA PHE A 256 3.79 -6.04 14.03
C PHE A 256 2.63 -6.67 14.82
N CYS A 257 2.91 -7.67 15.67
CA CYS A 257 1.90 -8.49 16.33
C CYS A 257 0.98 -7.68 17.25
N LYS A 258 1.53 -6.77 18.08
CA LYS A 258 0.76 -5.98 19.06
C LYS A 258 -0.36 -5.14 18.48
N ARG A 259 -0.37 -4.93 17.18
CA ARG A 259 -1.39 -4.16 16.45
C ARG A 259 -2.69 -4.95 16.27
N PHE A 260 -2.64 -6.26 16.42
CA PHE A 260 -3.74 -7.15 16.09
C PHE A 260 -4.40 -7.76 17.31
N SER A 261 -5.71 -7.94 17.19
CA SER A 261 -6.55 -8.70 18.12
C SER A 261 -7.56 -9.49 17.29
N LEU A 262 -8.00 -10.64 17.77
CA LEU A 262 -9.15 -11.34 17.21
C LEU A 262 -10.38 -10.43 17.28
N ASN A 263 -11.23 -10.54 16.28
CA ASN A 263 -12.48 -9.78 16.22
C ASN A 263 -12.31 -8.24 16.24
N MET A 264 -11.23 -7.74 15.66
CA MET A 264 -11.11 -6.31 15.38
C MET A 264 -12.19 -5.86 14.38
N PRO A 265 -12.65 -4.61 14.46
CA PRO A 265 -13.45 -4.06 13.38
C PRO A 265 -12.62 -4.06 12.09
N SER A 266 -13.25 -4.14 10.96
CA SER A 266 -12.62 -3.92 9.66
C SER A 266 -13.06 -2.57 9.11
N VAL A 267 -12.15 -1.88 8.41
CA VAL A 267 -12.44 -0.63 7.70
C VAL A 267 -11.69 -0.61 6.39
N LYS A 268 -12.33 -0.08 5.35
CA LYS A 268 -11.72 0.09 4.02
C LYS A 268 -12.17 1.40 3.42
N ILE A 269 -11.22 2.25 3.03
CA ILE A 269 -11.49 3.38 2.15
C ILE A 269 -11.81 2.82 0.75
N THR A 270 -13.00 3.16 0.24
CA THR A 270 -13.49 2.72 -1.06
C THR A 270 -13.36 3.81 -2.12
N THR A 271 -13.38 5.06 -1.69
CA THR A 271 -13.18 6.25 -2.53
C THR A 271 -12.35 7.26 -1.76
N PRO A 272 -11.34 7.89 -2.38
CA PRO A 272 -10.76 7.54 -3.67
C PRO A 272 -10.03 6.19 -3.64
N SER A 273 -9.75 5.61 -4.81
CA SER A 273 -8.93 4.40 -4.88
C SER A 273 -7.47 4.70 -4.53
N ASN A 274 -6.79 3.73 -3.92
CA ASN A 274 -5.41 3.89 -3.46
C ASN A 274 -4.45 4.31 -4.60
N THR A 275 -3.53 5.21 -4.30
CA THR A 275 -2.52 5.74 -5.22
C THR A 275 -3.11 6.40 -6.48
N THR A 276 -4.22 7.11 -6.34
CA THR A 276 -4.84 7.83 -7.45
C THR A 276 -4.14 9.17 -7.67
N THR A 277 -3.81 9.48 -8.91
CA THR A 277 -3.36 10.81 -9.34
C THR A 277 -4.52 11.56 -9.98
N HIS A 278 -4.88 12.71 -9.41
CA HIS A 278 -5.84 13.64 -9.98
C HIS A 278 -5.09 14.81 -10.58
N LEU A 279 -5.01 14.84 -11.91
CA LEU A 279 -4.45 15.97 -12.65
C LEU A 279 -5.57 16.97 -12.97
N TYR A 280 -5.39 18.22 -12.60
CA TYR A 280 -6.29 19.32 -12.93
C TYR A 280 -5.47 20.45 -13.56
N MET A 281 -5.69 20.72 -14.85
CA MET A 281 -5.03 21.81 -15.58
C MET A 281 -6.01 22.95 -15.78
N SER A 282 -5.74 24.09 -15.12
CA SER A 282 -6.65 25.24 -15.11
C SER A 282 -5.89 26.56 -15.02
N PRO A 283 -6.51 27.72 -15.36
CA PRO A 283 -5.92 29.03 -15.11
C PRO A 283 -5.60 29.24 -13.63
N LYS A 284 -4.59 30.07 -13.36
CA LYS A 284 -4.14 30.35 -11.98
C LYS A 284 -5.24 30.90 -11.07
N ASP A 285 -6.15 31.67 -11.64
CA ASP A 285 -7.19 32.39 -10.90
C ASP A 285 -8.53 31.62 -10.83
N GLU A 286 -8.61 30.47 -11.45
CA GLU A 286 -9.73 29.54 -11.28
C GLU A 286 -9.53 28.75 -9.99
N ALA A 287 -10.24 29.16 -8.97
CA ALA A 287 -10.14 28.60 -7.64
C ALA A 287 -10.74 27.21 -7.58
N SER A 288 -10.06 26.33 -6.99
CA SER A 288 -10.45 25.09 -6.35
C SER A 288 -10.47 23.83 -7.21
N PHE A 289 -9.63 22.90 -6.75
CA PHE A 289 -9.83 21.48 -7.04
C PHE A 289 -11.28 21.07 -6.76
N PRO A 290 -11.83 20.13 -7.55
CA PRO A 290 -13.04 19.44 -7.15
C PRO A 290 -12.90 18.89 -5.73
N ASP A 291 -13.96 19.00 -4.96
CA ASP A 291 -14.02 18.42 -3.63
C ASP A 291 -13.70 16.91 -3.67
N ILE A 292 -12.93 16.42 -2.68
CA ILE A 292 -12.65 15.01 -2.55
C ILE A 292 -13.66 14.37 -1.60
N ASN A 293 -14.45 13.44 -2.10
CA ASN A 293 -15.24 12.57 -1.24
C ASN A 293 -14.40 11.37 -0.80
N VAL A 294 -14.19 11.24 0.51
CA VAL A 294 -13.52 10.09 1.12
C VAL A 294 -14.59 9.21 1.74
N THR A 295 -14.83 8.07 1.11
CA THR A 295 -15.84 7.09 1.57
C THR A 295 -15.15 5.84 2.10
N ALA A 296 -15.62 5.34 3.24
CA ALA A 296 -15.16 4.08 3.80
C ALA A 296 -16.35 3.15 4.11
N THR A 297 -16.07 1.85 4.06
CA THR A 297 -16.93 0.82 4.65
C THR A 297 -16.30 0.31 5.93
N ALA A 298 -17.11 0.03 6.96
CA ALA A 298 -16.63 -0.54 8.22
C ALA A 298 -17.60 -1.61 8.73
N LYS A 299 -17.05 -2.64 9.38
CA LYS A 299 -17.81 -3.76 9.99
C LYS A 299 -17.14 -4.20 11.28
N SER A 300 -17.89 -4.74 12.22
CA SER A 300 -17.37 -5.49 13.36
C SER A 300 -18.02 -6.86 13.42
N ALA A 301 -17.23 -7.91 13.68
CA ALA A 301 -17.71 -9.30 13.63
C ALA A 301 -18.50 -9.70 14.89
N LYS A 302 -18.13 -9.14 16.04
CA LYS A 302 -18.73 -9.48 17.36
C LYS A 302 -19.20 -8.27 18.17
N SER A 303 -19.28 -7.11 17.53
CA SER A 303 -19.68 -5.86 18.14
C SER A 303 -20.33 -4.97 17.08
N THR A 304 -20.66 -3.74 17.41
CA THR A 304 -21.11 -2.72 16.47
C THR A 304 -19.96 -1.74 16.20
N VAL A 305 -19.91 -1.18 15.00
CA VAL A 305 -19.04 -0.04 14.72
C VAL A 305 -19.62 1.16 15.46
N SER A 306 -18.86 1.73 16.39
CA SER A 306 -19.30 2.88 17.19
C SER A 306 -19.04 4.22 16.47
N LYS A 307 -17.99 4.28 15.64
CA LYS A 307 -17.65 5.41 14.80
C LYS A 307 -16.57 5.07 13.80
N VAL A 308 -16.48 5.87 12.73
CA VAL A 308 -15.32 5.94 11.81
C VAL A 308 -14.77 7.36 11.83
N VAL A 309 -13.47 7.50 12.08
CA VAL A 309 -12.77 8.80 12.14
C VAL A 309 -11.87 8.93 10.93
N PHE A 310 -11.94 10.08 10.26
CA PHE A 310 -11.18 10.35 9.05
C PHE A 310 -10.09 11.38 9.29
N TYR A 311 -8.95 11.18 8.61
CA TYR A 311 -7.79 12.07 8.66
C TYR A 311 -7.19 12.27 7.27
N ASP A 312 -6.52 13.42 7.06
CA ASP A 312 -5.56 13.65 5.99
C ASP A 312 -4.17 13.89 6.62
N GLY A 313 -3.27 12.92 6.49
CA GLY A 313 -2.05 12.85 7.27
C GLY A 313 -2.35 12.80 8.77
N SER A 314 -1.94 13.84 9.51
CA SER A 314 -2.25 14.04 10.92
C SER A 314 -3.47 14.92 11.16
N THR A 315 -4.01 15.56 10.12
CA THR A 315 -5.14 16.49 10.24
C THR A 315 -6.45 15.72 10.41
N PHE A 316 -7.17 15.96 11.50
CA PHE A 316 -8.51 15.45 11.70
C PHE A 316 -9.47 16.06 10.68
N LEU A 317 -10.28 15.24 10.03
CA LEU A 317 -11.31 15.67 9.08
C LEU A 317 -12.70 15.64 9.71
N ASP A 318 -13.13 14.44 10.14
CA ASP A 318 -14.46 14.24 10.74
C ASP A 318 -14.54 12.90 11.49
N SER A 319 -15.64 12.71 12.27
CA SER A 319 -15.96 11.50 12.99
C SER A 319 -17.44 11.16 12.85
N LEU A 320 -17.74 10.09 12.12
CA LEU A 320 -19.10 9.66 11.79
C LEU A 320 -19.49 8.42 12.61
N LYS A 321 -20.65 8.47 13.27
CA LYS A 321 -21.17 7.38 14.09
C LYS A 321 -22.01 6.37 13.31
N GLU A 322 -22.54 6.77 12.16
CA GLU A 322 -23.45 5.98 11.33
C GLU A 322 -23.02 5.99 9.86
N ALA A 323 -23.30 4.92 9.15
CA ALA A 323 -23.12 4.87 7.71
C ALA A 323 -24.20 5.72 6.98
N PRO A 324 -23.89 6.27 5.81
CA PRO A 324 -22.64 6.12 5.05
C PRO A 324 -21.46 6.91 5.67
N TYR A 325 -20.31 6.25 5.80
CA TYR A 325 -19.10 6.89 6.29
C TYR A 325 -18.42 7.64 5.14
N THR A 326 -18.84 8.88 4.90
CA THR A 326 -18.31 9.73 3.83
C THR A 326 -18.03 11.13 4.37
N VAL A 327 -16.80 11.61 4.17
CA VAL A 327 -16.40 12.98 4.47
C VAL A 327 -15.92 13.65 3.20
N THR A 328 -16.07 14.98 3.12
CA THR A 328 -15.67 15.76 1.97
C THR A 328 -14.53 16.71 2.35
N ILE A 329 -13.38 16.54 1.68
CA ILE A 329 -12.29 17.50 1.75
C ILE A 329 -12.58 18.58 0.71
N ARG A 330 -12.87 19.77 1.17
CA ARG A 330 -13.14 20.91 0.29
C ARG A 330 -11.84 21.61 -0.05
N ASN A 331 -11.68 21.94 -1.31
CA ASN A 331 -10.51 22.65 -1.83
C ASN A 331 -9.17 22.02 -1.35
N PRO A 332 -8.91 20.75 -1.71
CA PRO A 332 -7.71 20.04 -1.26
C PRO A 332 -6.45 20.79 -1.70
N LYS A 333 -5.41 20.72 -0.88
CA LYS A 333 -4.11 21.30 -1.22
C LYS A 333 -3.44 20.49 -2.34
N ASN A 334 -2.65 21.20 -3.14
CA ASN A 334 -1.82 20.55 -4.15
C ASN A 334 -0.76 19.64 -3.51
N GLY A 335 -0.58 18.44 -4.04
CA GLY A 335 0.42 17.48 -3.57
C GLY A 335 -0.13 16.12 -3.16
N LYS A 336 0.69 15.37 -2.44
CA LYS A 336 0.33 14.02 -1.94
C LYS A 336 -0.43 14.12 -0.62
N HIS A 337 -1.55 13.42 -0.56
CA HIS A 337 -2.38 13.24 0.62
C HIS A 337 -2.33 11.79 1.09
N THR A 338 -2.28 11.58 2.39
CA THR A 338 -2.42 10.25 3.01
C THR A 338 -3.73 10.24 3.78
N LEU A 339 -4.80 9.82 3.11
CA LEU A 339 -6.12 9.70 3.69
C LEU A 339 -6.16 8.47 4.59
N ARG A 340 -6.71 8.61 5.79
CA ARG A 340 -6.81 7.53 6.77
C ARG A 340 -8.19 7.50 7.39
N ALA A 341 -8.80 6.31 7.40
CA ALA A 341 -10.04 6.02 8.09
C ALA A 341 -9.77 5.05 9.24
N VAL A 342 -10.22 5.36 10.45
CA VAL A 342 -10.08 4.53 11.65
C VAL A 342 -11.46 4.15 12.14
N ALA A 343 -11.80 2.87 12.09
CA ALA A 343 -13.02 2.35 12.71
C ALA A 343 -12.80 2.02 14.17
N TYR A 344 -13.76 2.37 14.99
CA TYR A 344 -13.86 1.98 16.41
C TYR A 344 -15.09 1.08 16.57
N ASP A 345 -14.95 0.01 17.32
CA ASP A 345 -16.12 -0.78 17.75
C ASP A 345 -16.61 -0.33 19.15
N ALA A 346 -17.75 -0.87 19.57
CA ALA A 346 -18.32 -0.55 20.88
C ALA A 346 -17.46 -1.04 22.07
N ASN A 347 -16.51 -1.95 21.82
CA ASN A 347 -15.55 -2.43 22.83
C ASN A 347 -14.24 -1.62 22.83
N GLY A 348 -14.15 -0.56 22.03
CA GLY A 348 -12.97 0.29 21.94
C GLY A 348 -11.83 -0.27 21.07
N LYS A 349 -12.02 -1.42 20.41
CA LYS A 349 -11.05 -1.95 19.44
C LYS A 349 -11.04 -1.10 18.19
N THR A 350 -9.89 -1.00 17.55
CA THR A 350 -9.70 -0.15 16.36
C THR A 350 -9.01 -0.89 15.24
N SER A 351 -9.33 -0.52 14.01
CA SER A 351 -8.53 -0.81 12.84
C SER A 351 -8.49 0.40 11.93
N GLU A 352 -7.52 0.45 11.02
CA GLU A 352 -7.37 1.55 10.10
C GLU A 352 -7.19 1.09 8.64
N SER A 353 -7.59 1.97 7.73
CA SER A 353 -7.34 1.87 6.30
C SER A 353 -6.71 3.16 5.83
N THR A 354 -5.68 3.07 5.00
CA THR A 354 -5.01 4.22 4.41
C THR A 354 -5.15 4.21 2.89
N CYS A 355 -5.22 5.40 2.31
CA CYS A 355 -5.23 5.61 0.87
C CYS A 355 -4.32 6.79 0.53
N GLN A 356 -3.41 6.60 -0.40
CA GLN A 356 -2.58 7.70 -0.91
C GLN A 356 -3.19 8.27 -2.19
N VAL A 357 -3.32 9.59 -2.23
CA VAL A 357 -3.84 10.34 -3.37
C VAL A 357 -2.86 11.46 -3.71
N ASN A 358 -2.68 11.74 -4.98
CA ASN A 358 -1.88 12.88 -5.44
C ASN A 358 -2.77 13.86 -6.21
N TYR A 359 -2.89 15.08 -5.70
CA TYR A 359 -3.59 16.17 -6.37
C TYR A 359 -2.58 17.06 -7.06
N ALA A 360 -2.69 17.15 -8.37
CA ALA A 360 -1.78 17.93 -9.20
C ALA A 360 -2.56 19.02 -9.93
N GLN A 361 -2.76 20.16 -9.28
CA GLN A 361 -3.24 21.37 -9.95
C GLN A 361 -2.06 22.08 -10.60
N VAL A 362 -2.14 22.26 -11.89
CA VAL A 362 -1.08 22.87 -12.68
C VAL A 362 -1.66 23.90 -13.65
N THR A 363 -0.91 24.96 -13.87
CA THR A 363 -1.30 26.07 -14.74
C THR A 363 -0.58 26.08 -16.08
N SER A 364 0.45 25.24 -16.24
CA SER A 364 1.30 25.28 -17.43
C SER A 364 1.62 23.90 -17.99
N SER A 365 2.28 23.03 -17.23
CA SER A 365 2.70 21.73 -17.75
C SER A 365 2.78 20.65 -16.68
N TYR A 366 2.56 19.40 -17.05
CA TYR A 366 2.64 18.24 -16.18
C TYR A 366 3.28 17.05 -16.89
N SER A 367 4.18 16.35 -16.20
CA SER A 367 4.77 15.10 -16.67
C SER A 367 3.85 13.93 -16.32
N LEU A 368 3.32 13.23 -17.32
CA LEU A 368 2.46 12.06 -17.13
C LEU A 368 3.24 10.79 -16.79
N ILE A 369 4.58 10.86 -16.80
CA ILE A 369 5.48 9.71 -16.58
C ILE A 369 6.29 9.83 -15.28
N GLN A 370 5.83 10.58 -14.30
CA GLN A 370 6.56 10.75 -13.02
C GLN A 370 6.85 9.42 -12.31
N ASN A 371 6.03 8.41 -12.52
CA ASN A 371 6.13 7.08 -11.92
C ASN A 371 6.84 6.03 -12.80
N PHE A 372 7.47 6.45 -13.91
CA PHE A 372 8.26 5.56 -14.79
C PHE A 372 9.67 5.27 -14.23
N LYS A 373 9.80 5.00 -12.94
CA LYS A 373 11.11 4.79 -12.29
C LYS A 373 11.27 3.39 -11.72
N VAL A 374 10.26 2.54 -11.82
CA VAL A 374 10.27 1.19 -11.28
C VAL A 374 10.20 0.20 -12.43
N GLU A 375 11.32 -0.44 -12.72
CA GLU A 375 11.41 -1.47 -13.76
C GLU A 375 10.51 -2.67 -13.45
N GLY A 376 9.99 -3.30 -14.49
CA GLY A 376 9.16 -4.50 -14.40
C GLY A 376 7.72 -4.29 -13.92
N CYS A 377 7.30 -3.06 -13.66
CA CYS A 377 5.93 -2.72 -13.23
C CYS A 377 5.18 -1.93 -14.30
N VAL A 378 3.86 -1.95 -14.28
CA VAL A 378 3.03 -0.95 -14.98
C VAL A 378 2.76 0.19 -14.01
N PRO A 379 3.00 1.46 -14.39
CA PRO A 379 2.71 2.59 -13.52
C PRO A 379 1.23 2.65 -13.16
N GLN A 380 0.92 2.98 -11.92
CA GLN A 380 -0.46 2.98 -11.43
C GLN A 380 -1.37 3.97 -12.15
N ASP A 381 -0.81 5.09 -12.59
CA ASP A 381 -1.52 6.17 -13.28
C ASP A 381 -1.91 5.80 -14.72
N TRP A 382 -1.36 4.70 -15.24
CA TRP A 382 -1.60 4.22 -16.58
C TRP A 382 -2.40 2.92 -16.59
N TYR A 383 -3.36 2.82 -17.51
CA TYR A 383 -4.08 1.60 -17.81
C TYR A 383 -3.62 1.06 -19.17
N VAL A 384 -3.21 -0.20 -19.20
CA VAL A 384 -2.59 -0.83 -20.37
C VAL A 384 -3.36 -2.07 -20.75
N THR A 385 -3.49 -2.34 -22.05
CA THR A 385 -4.17 -3.55 -22.54
C THR A 385 -3.53 -4.85 -22.07
N ASN A 386 -4.27 -5.92 -22.29
CA ASN A 386 -3.88 -7.33 -22.15
C ASN A 386 -3.65 -7.86 -20.75
N GLY A 387 -4.32 -7.28 -19.76
CA GLY A 387 -4.40 -7.90 -18.44
C GLY A 387 -3.05 -8.24 -17.79
N ASN A 388 -1.95 -8.07 -18.51
CA ASN A 388 -0.59 -8.19 -18.02
C ASN A 388 -0.21 -7.02 -17.11
N ALA A 389 -1.13 -6.06 -16.99
CA ALA A 389 -1.16 -5.10 -15.89
C ALA A 389 -1.27 -5.81 -14.53
N LYS A 390 -0.60 -6.94 -14.35
CA LYS A 390 -0.74 -7.73 -13.14
C LYS A 390 -0.18 -7.03 -11.93
N ARG A 391 0.48 -5.87 -12.05
CA ARG A 391 0.95 -5.19 -10.86
C ARG A 391 1.13 -3.71 -10.98
N ILE A 392 0.36 -3.16 -10.17
CA ILE A 392 0.49 -1.85 -9.62
C ILE A 392 1.39 -1.99 -8.38
N GLY A 393 2.64 -1.57 -8.50
CA GLY A 393 3.54 -1.37 -7.38
C GLY A 393 3.78 -2.61 -6.53
N GLY A 394 4.72 -3.44 -6.91
CA GLY A 394 5.34 -4.41 -6.04
C GLY A 394 5.19 -5.85 -6.42
N GLY A 395 6.29 -6.46 -6.50
CA GLY A 395 6.62 -7.80 -6.81
C GLY A 395 7.92 -7.80 -7.59
N LEU A 396 8.52 -8.96 -7.77
CA LEU A 396 9.68 -9.10 -8.64
C LEU A 396 9.38 -8.47 -10.00
N PRO A 397 10.32 -7.75 -10.61
CA PRO A 397 10.14 -7.14 -11.92
C PRO A 397 9.70 -8.20 -12.91
N TYR A 398 8.61 -7.91 -13.65
CA TYR A 398 8.19 -8.80 -14.73
C TYR A 398 9.26 -8.80 -15.82
N THR A 399 9.62 -9.99 -16.24
CA THR A 399 10.56 -10.20 -17.35
C THR A 399 9.87 -10.26 -18.71
N SER A 400 8.54 -10.29 -18.74
CA SER A 400 7.72 -10.36 -19.96
C SER A 400 6.44 -9.54 -19.86
N GLY A 401 5.80 -9.24 -20.99
CA GLY A 401 4.56 -8.47 -21.07
C GLY A 401 4.75 -6.96 -20.94
N ASN A 402 3.62 -6.25 -20.81
CA ASN A 402 3.60 -4.80 -20.68
C ASN A 402 4.20 -4.36 -19.34
N ARG A 403 5.23 -3.53 -19.39
CA ARG A 403 5.97 -3.11 -18.19
C ARG A 403 6.88 -1.93 -18.47
N ILE A 404 7.38 -1.28 -17.42
CA ILE A 404 8.49 -0.34 -17.53
C ILE A 404 9.78 -1.12 -17.80
N LEU A 405 10.50 -0.68 -18.81
CA LEU A 405 11.86 -1.09 -19.12
C LEU A 405 12.84 0.00 -18.71
N ARG A 406 14.02 -0.40 -18.24
CA ARG A 406 15.16 0.49 -18.03
C ARG A 406 16.19 0.27 -19.13
N PHE A 407 16.55 1.32 -19.85
CA PHE A 407 17.47 1.29 -20.95
C PHE A 407 18.86 1.73 -20.52
N THR A 408 19.86 0.89 -20.76
CA THR A 408 21.24 1.14 -20.32
C THR A 408 22.06 1.95 -21.33
N ASN A 409 21.57 2.07 -22.58
CA ASN A 409 22.25 2.78 -23.66
C ASN A 409 21.34 3.85 -24.30
N SER A 410 20.92 4.81 -23.50
CA SER A 410 19.84 5.76 -23.82
C SER A 410 20.30 7.20 -24.09
N SER A 411 21.55 7.42 -24.50
CA SER A 411 22.15 8.78 -24.59
C SER A 411 21.37 9.78 -25.46
N LYS A 412 20.58 9.31 -26.43
CA LYS A 412 19.67 10.12 -27.26
C LYS A 412 18.20 9.71 -27.18
N GLY A 413 17.88 8.79 -26.30
CA GLY A 413 16.54 8.24 -26.07
C GLY A 413 15.91 8.68 -24.75
N PHE A 414 15.59 7.71 -23.94
CA PHE A 414 15.06 7.86 -22.58
C PHE A 414 15.56 6.68 -21.73
N GLU A 415 15.75 6.91 -20.43
CA GLU A 415 16.25 5.87 -19.51
C GLU A 415 15.15 4.86 -19.12
N TYR A 416 13.92 5.32 -18.96
CA TYR A 416 12.78 4.48 -18.62
C TYR A 416 11.67 4.65 -19.65
N GLY A 417 11.00 3.56 -20.00
CA GLY A 417 9.86 3.60 -20.91
C GLY A 417 8.85 2.50 -20.66
N LEU A 418 7.59 2.80 -20.91
CA LEU A 418 6.48 1.85 -20.81
C LEU A 418 6.37 1.07 -22.13
N LEU A 419 6.71 -0.22 -22.08
CA LEU A 419 6.49 -1.15 -23.18
C LEU A 419 5.01 -1.54 -23.24
N VAL A 420 4.41 -1.43 -24.41
CA VAL A 420 3.06 -1.87 -24.75
C VAL A 420 3.13 -2.82 -25.93
N GLN A 421 2.73 -4.08 -25.72
CA GLN A 421 2.83 -5.15 -26.71
C GLN A 421 1.46 -5.48 -27.32
N ASN A 422 1.38 -5.53 -28.65
CA ASN A 422 0.18 -5.95 -29.37
C ASN A 422 0.16 -7.47 -29.57
N THR A 423 -0.15 -8.22 -28.52
CA THR A 423 -0.20 -9.69 -28.53
C THR A 423 -1.42 -10.24 -29.28
N ILE A 424 -2.47 -9.44 -29.45
CA ILE A 424 -3.70 -9.84 -30.17
C ILE A 424 -3.53 -9.73 -31.68
N GLY A 425 -2.65 -8.84 -32.14
CA GLY A 425 -2.36 -8.64 -33.54
C GLY A 425 -3.50 -8.01 -34.34
N LYS A 426 -4.33 -7.17 -33.69
CA LYS A 426 -5.37 -6.36 -34.32
C LYS A 426 -5.08 -4.88 -34.13
N GLU A 427 -5.53 -4.07 -35.07
CA GLU A 427 -5.47 -2.62 -34.96
C GLU A 427 -6.19 -2.15 -33.68
N LYS A 428 -5.59 -1.16 -32.99
CA LYS A 428 -6.09 -0.58 -31.73
C LYS A 428 -6.35 -1.60 -30.61
N SER A 429 -5.87 -2.83 -30.73
CA SER A 429 -6.04 -3.85 -29.68
C SER A 429 -5.01 -3.73 -28.55
N ALA A 430 -3.92 -2.99 -28.76
CA ALA A 430 -2.93 -2.65 -27.74
C ALA A 430 -2.90 -1.13 -27.53
N TRP A 431 -2.94 -0.71 -26.29
CA TRP A 431 -3.01 0.69 -25.91
C TRP A 431 -2.52 0.95 -24.49
N ALA A 432 -2.14 2.21 -24.25
CA ALA A 432 -1.89 2.76 -22.92
C ALA A 432 -2.76 4.01 -22.74
N LYS A 433 -3.44 4.14 -21.59
CA LYS A 433 -4.35 5.24 -21.29
C LYS A 433 -4.01 5.88 -19.95
N PHE A 434 -3.99 7.22 -19.90
CA PHE A 434 -3.89 8.04 -18.71
C PHE A 434 -5.20 8.79 -18.51
N GLY A 435 -5.69 8.90 -17.27
CA GLY A 435 -6.98 9.54 -16.96
C GLY A 435 -8.21 8.63 -17.11
N ASN A 436 -8.04 7.39 -17.51
CA ASN A 436 -9.12 6.42 -17.65
C ASN A 436 -9.60 5.90 -16.29
N LYS A 437 -10.91 5.62 -16.15
CA LYS A 437 -11.52 5.08 -14.92
C LYS A 437 -10.89 3.79 -14.38
N ASN A 438 -10.24 3.01 -15.23
CA ASN A 438 -9.51 1.80 -14.85
C ASN A 438 -8.02 2.08 -14.56
N ALA A 439 -7.50 3.25 -14.93
CA ALA A 439 -6.24 3.78 -14.44
C ALA A 439 -6.48 4.39 -13.05
N ARG A 440 -5.46 4.43 -12.22
CA ARG A 440 -5.53 5.17 -10.96
C ARG A 440 -5.15 6.63 -11.18
N SER A 441 -5.76 7.25 -12.17
CA SER A 441 -5.60 8.66 -12.51
C SER A 441 -6.89 9.24 -13.07
N THR A 442 -7.09 10.53 -12.87
CA THR A 442 -8.05 11.35 -13.60
C THR A 442 -7.29 12.51 -14.25
N MET A 443 -7.80 13.00 -15.36
CA MET A 443 -7.24 14.14 -16.05
C MET A 443 -8.38 15.11 -16.38
N THR A 444 -8.55 16.12 -15.54
CA THR A 444 -9.51 17.19 -15.75
C THR A 444 -8.79 18.35 -16.44
N LEU A 445 -9.23 18.69 -17.64
CA LEU A 445 -8.69 19.78 -18.43
C LEU A 445 -9.71 20.92 -18.51
N TYR A 446 -9.25 22.12 -18.28
CA TYR A 446 -10.02 23.33 -18.53
C TYR A 446 -10.10 23.58 -20.04
N GLY A 447 -11.22 24.09 -20.55
CA GLY A 447 -11.34 24.44 -21.96
C GLY A 447 -10.18 25.31 -22.43
N GLY A 448 -9.56 24.98 -23.57
CA GLY A 448 -8.37 25.70 -24.03
C GLY A 448 -7.54 24.96 -25.08
N HIS A 449 -6.41 25.54 -25.39
CA HIS A 449 -5.44 24.99 -26.35
C HIS A 449 -4.30 24.31 -25.63
N TYR A 450 -3.97 23.07 -26.03
CA TYR A 450 -3.00 22.20 -25.37
C TYR A 450 -1.95 21.68 -26.35
N LEU A 451 -0.80 21.31 -25.78
CA LEU A 451 0.29 20.64 -26.46
C LEU A 451 0.69 19.38 -25.68
N PHE A 452 0.56 18.23 -26.31
CA PHE A 452 1.14 16.99 -25.81
C PHE A 452 2.49 16.75 -26.45
N ARG A 453 3.53 16.60 -25.63
CA ARG A 453 4.92 16.35 -26.06
C ARG A 453 5.33 14.94 -25.64
N TYR A 454 5.80 14.13 -26.58
CA TYR A 454 6.07 12.72 -26.31
C TYR A 454 7.30 12.20 -27.07
N LYS A 455 7.90 11.12 -26.53
CA LYS A 455 8.86 10.28 -27.25
C LYS A 455 8.31 8.86 -27.28
N ILE A 456 8.16 8.30 -28.48
CA ILE A 456 7.73 6.92 -28.71
C ILE A 456 8.69 6.27 -29.70
N CYS A 457 9.08 5.02 -29.40
CA CYS A 457 9.85 4.14 -30.30
C CYS A 457 9.08 2.85 -30.53
N ASN A 458 9.33 2.15 -31.63
CA ASN A 458 8.90 0.76 -31.77
C ASN A 458 9.80 -0.17 -30.94
N TRP A 459 9.25 -1.32 -30.57
CA TRP A 459 9.95 -2.39 -29.86
C TRP A 459 9.94 -3.65 -30.69
N ASN A 460 11.13 -4.16 -31.07
CA ASN A 460 11.33 -5.41 -31.79
C ASN A 460 10.45 -5.57 -33.05
N GLN A 461 10.36 -4.53 -33.87
CA GLN A 461 9.52 -4.53 -35.04
C GLN A 461 10.35 -4.78 -36.33
N PRO A 462 9.83 -5.57 -37.28
CA PRO A 462 10.49 -5.75 -38.60
C PRO A 462 10.42 -4.48 -39.46
N SER A 463 9.45 -3.61 -39.23
CA SER A 463 9.24 -2.33 -39.86
C SER A 463 8.64 -1.33 -38.91
N PHE A 464 8.79 -0.04 -39.18
CA PHE A 464 8.17 0.99 -38.34
C PHE A 464 6.65 0.92 -38.41
N SER A 465 6.02 0.78 -37.23
CA SER A 465 4.59 0.68 -37.10
C SER A 465 4.03 1.95 -36.46
N PRO A 466 2.97 2.54 -37.04
CA PRO A 466 2.38 3.76 -36.50
C PRO A 466 1.64 3.51 -35.18
N VAL A 467 1.52 4.58 -34.39
CA VAL A 467 0.63 4.70 -33.23
C VAL A 467 -0.34 5.84 -33.45
N THR A 468 -1.53 5.74 -32.89
CA THR A 468 -2.50 6.86 -32.85
C THR A 468 -2.59 7.38 -31.41
N ILE A 469 -2.28 8.65 -31.23
CA ILE A 469 -2.52 9.38 -29.99
C ILE A 469 -3.91 9.98 -30.07
N VAL A 470 -4.75 9.78 -29.06
CA VAL A 470 -6.14 10.23 -29.01
C VAL A 470 -6.39 10.93 -27.69
N ILE A 471 -7.11 12.04 -27.74
CA ILE A 471 -7.79 12.64 -26.59
C ILE A 471 -9.23 12.20 -26.67
N GLU A 472 -9.70 11.46 -25.65
CA GLU A 472 -11.07 10.98 -25.51
C GLU A 472 -11.77 11.80 -24.43
N ASP A 473 -13.08 12.07 -24.57
CA ASP A 473 -13.91 12.61 -23.50
C ASP A 473 -14.26 11.53 -22.44
N ALA A 474 -15.05 11.88 -21.45
CA ALA A 474 -15.46 10.97 -20.38
C ALA A 474 -16.30 9.78 -20.88
N ASP A 475 -16.99 9.93 -22.00
CA ASP A 475 -17.83 8.90 -22.64
C ASP A 475 -17.03 8.03 -23.61
N GLY A 476 -15.77 8.40 -23.88
CA GLY A 476 -14.85 7.69 -24.77
C GLY A 476 -14.94 8.13 -26.23
N ASN A 477 -15.57 9.26 -26.53
CA ASN A 477 -15.58 9.83 -27.86
C ASN A 477 -14.26 10.54 -28.14
N GLU A 478 -13.81 10.44 -29.40
CA GLU A 478 -12.60 11.11 -29.84
C GLU A 478 -12.82 12.63 -29.95
N VAL A 479 -12.01 13.39 -29.21
CA VAL A 479 -11.99 14.87 -29.25
C VAL A 479 -10.92 15.37 -30.23
N ALA A 480 -9.76 14.72 -30.20
CA ALA A 480 -8.65 15.02 -31.11
C ALA A 480 -7.77 13.79 -31.27
N SER A 481 -7.11 13.67 -32.42
CA SER A 481 -6.15 12.58 -32.67
C SER A 481 -4.99 12.97 -33.58
N GLN A 482 -3.88 12.23 -33.44
CA GLN A 482 -2.72 12.32 -34.31
C GLN A 482 -2.15 10.92 -34.54
N VAL A 483 -1.86 10.59 -35.82
CA VAL A 483 -1.10 9.40 -36.19
C VAL A 483 0.37 9.76 -36.21
N TYR A 484 1.22 8.96 -35.57
CA TYR A 484 2.66 9.11 -35.58
C TYR A 484 3.35 7.78 -35.92
N THR A 485 4.25 7.79 -36.88
CA THR A 485 5.11 6.64 -37.17
C THR A 485 6.49 6.87 -36.55
N PRO A 486 6.87 6.07 -35.53
CA PRO A 486 8.18 6.16 -34.91
C PRO A 486 9.30 5.96 -35.95
N THR A 487 10.37 6.72 -35.81
CA THR A 487 11.56 6.65 -36.68
C THR A 487 12.69 5.85 -36.02
N SER A 488 12.44 5.21 -34.90
CA SER A 488 13.40 4.39 -34.15
C SER A 488 12.76 3.11 -33.67
N ASN A 489 13.48 2.01 -33.79
CA ASN A 489 13.15 0.70 -33.29
C ASN A 489 14.25 0.26 -32.31
N ILE A 490 13.90 -0.04 -31.06
CA ILE A 490 14.88 -0.39 -30.03
C ILE A 490 15.43 -1.80 -30.23
N GLY A 491 14.72 -2.67 -30.95
CA GLY A 491 14.98 -4.11 -30.99
C GLY A 491 14.38 -4.78 -29.75
N ASN A 492 14.93 -5.94 -29.35
CA ASN A 492 14.41 -6.76 -28.24
C ASN A 492 15.29 -6.73 -26.98
N ASP A 493 16.31 -5.86 -26.94
CA ASP A 493 17.24 -5.76 -25.82
C ASP A 493 17.36 -4.32 -25.33
N VAL A 494 17.27 -4.13 -24.03
CA VAL A 494 17.36 -2.83 -23.34
C VAL A 494 18.77 -2.22 -23.41
N SER A 495 19.78 -2.99 -23.76
CA SER A 495 21.15 -2.53 -23.97
C SER A 495 21.39 -1.96 -25.39
N ASN A 496 20.45 -2.14 -26.31
CA ASN A 496 20.55 -1.63 -27.67
C ASN A 496 20.60 -0.10 -27.66
N LYS A 497 21.45 0.44 -28.53
CA LYS A 497 21.53 1.89 -28.77
C LYS A 497 20.34 2.35 -29.60
N PHE A 498 19.64 3.37 -29.12
CA PHE A 498 18.53 3.98 -29.84
C PHE A 498 18.50 5.50 -29.66
N SER A 499 17.73 6.17 -30.51
CA SER A 499 17.41 7.58 -30.36
C SER A 499 15.92 7.80 -30.51
N ALA A 500 15.37 8.79 -29.81
CA ALA A 500 13.96 9.13 -29.85
C ALA A 500 13.79 10.64 -30.03
N THR A 501 13.12 11.04 -31.07
CA THR A 501 12.82 12.45 -31.34
C THR A 501 11.57 12.87 -30.56
N LEU A 502 11.66 14.03 -29.93
CA LEU A 502 10.52 14.61 -29.24
C LEU A 502 9.48 15.08 -30.28
N GLN A 503 8.27 14.61 -30.15
CA GLN A 503 7.12 14.94 -30.99
C GLN A 503 6.16 15.88 -30.27
N ASN A 504 5.36 16.59 -31.06
CA ASN A 504 4.35 17.52 -30.58
C ASN A 504 2.99 17.15 -31.18
N PHE A 505 1.96 17.18 -30.35
CA PHE A 505 0.57 17.08 -30.75
C PHE A 505 -0.20 18.23 -30.12
N GLU A 506 -0.66 19.17 -30.92
CA GLU A 506 -1.50 20.30 -30.48
C GLU A 506 -2.97 20.00 -30.69
N PHE A 507 -3.80 20.36 -29.73
CA PHE A 507 -5.24 20.10 -29.78
C PHE A 507 -6.02 21.08 -28.91
N ASP A 508 -7.32 21.20 -29.20
CA ASP A 508 -8.24 22.04 -28.44
C ASP A 508 -9.16 21.21 -27.56
N ILE A 509 -9.35 21.67 -26.34
CA ILE A 509 -10.35 21.16 -25.39
C ILE A 509 -11.54 22.13 -25.42
N PRO A 510 -12.73 21.68 -25.88
CA PRO A 510 -13.87 22.58 -26.11
C PRO A 510 -14.49 23.10 -24.83
N GLU A 511 -14.52 22.30 -23.77
CA GLU A 511 -15.09 22.67 -22.48
C GLU A 511 -14.35 21.99 -21.33
N THR A 512 -14.50 22.53 -20.11
CA THR A 512 -13.89 21.94 -18.92
C THR A 512 -14.54 20.62 -18.57
N GLY A 513 -13.74 19.57 -18.45
CA GLY A 513 -14.23 18.22 -18.17
C GLY A 513 -13.11 17.20 -17.94
N ASP A 514 -13.51 15.96 -17.72
CA ASP A 514 -12.59 14.83 -17.60
C ASP A 514 -12.28 14.25 -18.97
N TYR A 515 -10.99 14.06 -19.23
CA TYR A 515 -10.48 13.57 -20.51
C TYR A 515 -9.51 12.41 -20.29
N VAL A 516 -9.32 11.62 -21.34
CA VAL A 516 -8.40 10.49 -21.38
C VAL A 516 -7.38 10.72 -22.49
N LEU A 517 -6.09 10.64 -22.15
CA LEU A 517 -5.05 10.50 -23.15
C LEU A 517 -4.85 9.01 -23.44
N ALA A 518 -5.09 8.59 -24.66
CA ALA A 518 -4.90 7.23 -25.14
C ALA A 518 -3.83 7.15 -26.22
N ILE A 519 -3.01 6.11 -26.21
CA ILE A 519 -2.03 5.80 -27.24
C ILE A 519 -2.30 4.40 -27.73
N TYR A 520 -2.70 4.24 -28.97
CA TYR A 520 -3.08 2.98 -29.60
C TYR A 520 -2.03 2.53 -30.59
N ALA A 521 -1.73 1.24 -30.60
CA ALA A 521 -1.00 0.59 -31.68
C ALA A 521 -1.90 0.49 -32.94
N ASN A 522 -1.41 0.93 -34.09
CA ASN A 522 -2.21 1.06 -35.32
C ASN A 522 -2.06 -0.10 -36.31
N SER A 523 -1.20 -1.08 -36.05
CA SER A 523 -0.94 -2.18 -36.97
C SER A 523 -1.52 -3.50 -36.46
N ALA A 524 -1.91 -4.37 -37.39
CA ALA A 524 -2.52 -5.67 -37.09
C ALA A 524 -1.55 -6.70 -36.49
N LYS A 525 -0.23 -6.58 -36.73
CA LYS A 525 0.77 -7.50 -36.18
C LYS A 525 2.01 -6.73 -35.74
N ASN A 526 2.59 -7.14 -34.61
CA ASN A 526 3.89 -6.68 -34.14
C ASN A 526 4.02 -5.15 -34.10
N SER A 527 3.03 -4.47 -33.56
CA SER A 527 3.02 -3.01 -33.39
C SER A 527 3.33 -2.60 -31.96
N ASP A 528 4.30 -3.29 -31.37
CA ASP A 528 4.77 -2.99 -30.02
C ASP A 528 5.45 -1.62 -30.00
N PHE A 529 5.17 -0.84 -28.96
CA PHE A 529 5.79 0.47 -28.79
C PHE A 529 6.26 0.70 -27.35
N VAL A 530 7.20 1.64 -27.22
CA VAL A 530 7.70 2.10 -25.92
C VAL A 530 7.47 3.60 -25.81
N LEU A 531 6.70 4.00 -24.78
CA LEU A 531 6.49 5.39 -24.40
C LEU A 531 7.55 5.80 -23.38
N GLY A 532 8.44 6.72 -23.74
CA GLY A 532 9.56 7.15 -22.88
C GLY A 532 9.45 8.58 -22.35
N GLN A 533 8.67 9.43 -22.99
CA GLN A 533 8.32 10.76 -22.50
C GLN A 533 6.86 11.08 -22.80
N ALA A 534 6.20 11.76 -21.85
CA ALA A 534 4.82 12.23 -22.01
C ALA A 534 4.62 13.46 -21.12
N TYR A 535 4.49 14.62 -21.75
CA TYR A 535 4.25 15.90 -21.08
C TYR A 535 3.02 16.55 -21.70
N LEU A 536 2.08 16.95 -20.83
CA LEU A 536 0.94 17.76 -21.23
C LEU A 536 1.21 19.22 -20.82
N GLN A 537 0.99 20.14 -21.75
CA GLN A 537 1.19 21.57 -21.56
C GLN A 537 -0.06 22.32 -21.98
N ALA A 538 -0.59 23.19 -21.10
CA ALA A 538 -1.58 24.18 -21.48
C ALA A 538 -0.88 25.35 -22.18
N LYS A 539 -1.35 25.71 -23.38
CA LYS A 539 -0.89 26.86 -24.15
C LYS A 539 -1.72 28.10 -23.88
N SER A 540 -3.02 27.91 -23.80
CA SER A 540 -3.98 28.92 -23.40
C SER A 540 -5.24 28.26 -22.83
N PHE A 541 -5.97 29.00 -22.02
CA PHE A 541 -7.27 28.58 -21.51
C PHE A 541 -8.35 29.43 -22.15
N LEU A 542 -9.53 28.87 -22.36
CA LEU A 542 -10.70 29.62 -22.80
C LEU A 542 -11.06 30.61 -21.69
N ALA A 543 -11.40 31.84 -22.07
CA ALA A 543 -11.86 32.82 -21.11
C ALA A 543 -13.22 32.39 -20.53
N THR A 544 -13.28 32.15 -19.24
CA THR A 544 -14.56 31.95 -18.54
C THR A 544 -15.27 33.28 -18.42
N GLY A 545 -16.23 33.50 -19.27
CA GLY A 545 -17.20 34.59 -19.14
C GLY A 545 -16.60 35.98 -19.10
N ILE A 546 -16.91 36.77 -20.10
CA ILE A 546 -16.82 38.24 -20.16
C ILE A 546 -15.61 38.87 -19.40
N THR A 547 -14.42 38.47 -19.71
CA THR A 547 -13.21 39.28 -19.48
C THR A 547 -12.87 39.94 -20.83
N ASN A 548 -13.07 41.22 -20.93
CA ASN A 548 -12.91 42.09 -22.07
C ASN A 548 -14.14 42.21 -22.98
N VAL A 549 -15.17 42.81 -22.45
CA VAL A 549 -15.93 43.71 -23.28
C VAL A 549 -14.94 44.81 -23.70
N THR A 550 -14.39 44.71 -24.91
CA THR A 550 -13.80 45.85 -25.59
C THR A 550 -14.81 46.99 -25.40
N LYS A 551 -14.34 48.10 -24.84
CA LYS A 551 -15.16 49.30 -24.75
C LYS A 551 -15.53 49.71 -26.16
N ASP A 552 -16.64 49.19 -26.65
CA ASP A 552 -17.34 49.80 -27.73
C ASP A 552 -17.98 51.07 -27.14
N GLU A 553 -17.52 52.24 -27.53
CA GLU A 553 -17.90 53.54 -26.96
C GLU A 553 -19.35 53.93 -27.13
N LYS A 554 -20.25 52.99 -27.43
CA LYS A 554 -21.70 53.21 -27.56
C LYS A 554 -22.57 52.25 -26.72
N ARG A 555 -22.14 51.95 -25.51
CA ARG A 555 -23.05 51.22 -24.58
C ARG A 555 -23.90 52.23 -23.81
N HIS A 556 -25.18 52.16 -24.01
CA HIS A 556 -26.15 52.85 -23.14
C HIS A 556 -25.98 52.32 -21.73
N SER A 557 -25.76 53.21 -20.76
CA SER A 557 -25.49 52.94 -19.33
C SER A 557 -26.68 52.25 -18.61
N SER A 558 -27.68 51.78 -19.32
CA SER A 558 -28.92 51.22 -18.78
C SER A 558 -29.19 49.74 -19.10
N ASP A 559 -28.25 49.06 -19.77
CA ASP A 559 -28.48 47.67 -20.18
C ASP A 559 -28.33 46.69 -19.00
N ALA A 560 -29.29 45.76 -18.89
CA ALA A 560 -29.25 44.67 -17.95
C ALA A 560 -29.13 43.34 -18.73
N TYR A 561 -28.34 42.39 -18.22
CA TYR A 561 -28.14 41.07 -18.78
C TYR A 561 -28.38 40.01 -17.70
N ASP A 562 -29.00 38.88 -18.07
CA ASP A 562 -29.03 37.70 -17.20
C ASP A 562 -27.65 37.01 -17.14
N LEU A 563 -27.53 36.00 -16.29
CA LEU A 563 -26.25 35.29 -16.10
C LEU A 563 -25.82 34.46 -17.33
N SER A 564 -26.72 34.25 -18.29
CA SER A 564 -26.38 33.63 -19.57
C SER A 564 -25.92 34.64 -20.64
N GLY A 565 -25.85 35.93 -20.28
CA GLY A 565 -25.42 37.01 -21.17
C GLY A 565 -26.54 37.55 -22.06
N ARG A 566 -27.80 37.12 -21.89
CA ARG A 566 -28.95 37.60 -22.67
C ARG A 566 -29.41 38.96 -22.12
N ARG A 567 -29.60 39.92 -23.00
CA ARG A 567 -30.12 41.24 -22.66
C ARG A 567 -31.55 41.14 -22.13
N VAL A 568 -31.80 41.73 -20.96
CA VAL A 568 -33.11 41.79 -20.31
C VAL A 568 -33.53 43.25 -20.17
N LYS A 569 -34.75 43.56 -20.57
CA LYS A 569 -35.27 44.91 -20.36
C LYS A 569 -35.43 45.17 -18.86
N LYS A 570 -34.94 46.33 -18.38
CA LYS A 570 -34.90 46.69 -16.96
C LYS A 570 -36.29 46.63 -16.29
N GLU A 571 -37.32 46.94 -17.03
CA GLU A 571 -38.72 46.91 -16.59
C GLU A 571 -39.28 45.48 -16.42
N LEU A 572 -38.55 44.48 -16.91
CA LEU A 572 -38.92 43.07 -16.83
C LEU A 572 -38.03 42.28 -15.87
N LEU A 573 -37.20 42.94 -15.08
CA LEU A 573 -36.35 42.28 -14.12
C LEU A 573 -37.19 41.69 -12.98
N LYS A 574 -37.12 40.37 -12.82
CA LYS A 574 -37.67 39.65 -11.67
C LYS A 574 -36.58 39.56 -10.57
N SER A 575 -37.01 39.20 -9.36
CA SER A 575 -36.04 38.90 -8.29
C SER A 575 -35.00 37.91 -8.77
N GLY A 576 -33.71 38.25 -8.68
CA GLY A 576 -32.62 37.43 -9.20
C GLY A 576 -31.31 38.21 -9.38
N LEU A 577 -30.25 37.48 -9.81
CA LEU A 577 -28.93 38.09 -10.03
C LEU A 577 -28.79 38.45 -11.52
N TYR A 578 -28.40 39.68 -11.80
CA TYR A 578 -28.21 40.26 -13.13
C TYR A 578 -26.86 40.98 -13.23
N ILE A 579 -26.44 41.25 -14.47
CA ILE A 579 -25.31 42.14 -14.75
C ILE A 579 -25.93 43.46 -15.23
N ILE A 580 -25.86 44.49 -14.39
CA ILE A 580 -26.37 45.85 -14.70
C ILE A 580 -25.21 46.82 -14.66
N ASN A 581 -25.05 47.58 -15.72
CA ASN A 581 -23.91 48.53 -15.86
C ASN A 581 -22.54 47.83 -15.63
N GLY A 582 -22.41 46.57 -16.10
CA GLY A 582 -21.17 45.81 -15.94
C GLY A 582 -20.89 45.27 -14.51
N ARG A 583 -21.87 45.37 -13.59
CA ARG A 583 -21.74 44.89 -12.20
C ARG A 583 -22.81 43.85 -11.89
N LYS A 584 -22.42 42.81 -11.15
CA LYS A 584 -23.38 41.83 -10.61
C LYS A 584 -24.29 42.55 -9.61
N THR A 585 -25.60 42.57 -9.88
CA THR A 585 -26.60 43.25 -9.10
C THR A 585 -27.74 42.32 -8.74
N LEU A 586 -28.01 42.19 -7.44
CA LEU A 586 -29.17 41.41 -6.97
C LEU A 586 -30.42 42.31 -7.05
N VAL A 587 -31.36 41.97 -7.90
CA VAL A 587 -32.68 42.58 -7.95
C VAL A 587 -33.55 41.83 -6.95
N ARG A 588 -34.14 42.53 -5.98
CA ARG A 588 -35.03 41.97 -4.94
C ARG A 588 -36.49 42.09 -5.30
#